data_9ab829e6319747500d70e6db5828e51d
#
_entry.id   9ab829e6319747500d70e6db5828e51d
#
_cell.length_a   1.000
_cell.length_b   1.000
_cell.length_c   1.000
_cell.angle_alpha   90.00
_cell.angle_beta   90.00
_cell.angle_gamma   90.00
#
_symmetry.space_group_name_H-M   'P 1'
#
loop_
_entity.id
_entity.type
_entity.pdbx_description
1 polymer ?
#
loop_
_entity_poly.entity_id
_entity_poly.type
_entity_poly.pdbx_seq_one_letter_code
_entity_poly.pdbx_strand_id
1 'polypeptide(L)'
;MLTGSVNVVLTDSDVDVEASFMSDFSIEYTDITYIELRNDLDYGKRVIGAANSKVLTGTFNNDEFGKYRLAVNKSVPECVVIHTADEVYVVNCDNSESTVRMYNELLTKITP
;
A
#
# COMPACT_ATOMS: atom_id res chain seq x y z
N MET A 1 -15.64 -9.17 -16.99
CA MET A 1 -15.60 -8.65 -15.75
C MET A 1 -14.22 -8.39 -15.28
N LEU A 2 -13.96 -7.25 -14.90
CA LEU A 2 -12.74 -6.96 -14.44
C LEU A 2 -12.70 -6.79 -13.05
N THR A 3 -11.73 -7.22 -12.46
CA THR A 3 -11.64 -7.09 -11.09
C THR A 3 -10.34 -6.47 -10.71
N GLY A 4 -9.33 -7.14 -10.67
CA GLY A 4 -8.08 -6.69 -10.11
C GLY A 4 -7.88 -7.25 -8.73
N SER A 5 -6.64 -7.30 -8.32
CA SER A 5 -6.27 -7.82 -7.02
C SER A 5 -5.04 -7.09 -6.52
N VAL A 6 -4.87 -7.13 -5.18
CA VAL A 6 -3.70 -6.61 -4.50
C VAL A 6 -3.23 -7.71 -3.56
N ASN A 7 -1.97 -8.09 -3.67
CA ASN A 7 -1.39 -9.12 -2.83
C ASN A 7 -0.14 -8.57 -2.17
N VAL A 8 -0.10 -8.57 -0.83
CA VAL A 8 1.01 -8.05 -0.05
C VAL A 8 1.59 -9.18 0.76
N VAL A 9 2.89 -9.44 0.59
CA VAL A 9 3.59 -10.52 1.29
C VAL A 9 4.79 -9.93 2.02
N LEU A 10 4.91 -10.25 3.30
CA LEU A 10 6.08 -9.86 4.09
C LEU A 10 7.08 -11.01 4.06
N THR A 11 8.24 -10.77 3.45
CA THR A 11 9.30 -11.77 3.42
C THR A 11 10.27 -11.52 4.56
N ASP A 12 11.41 -12.22 4.58
CA ASP A 12 12.43 -12.01 5.61
C ASP A 12 13.10 -10.64 5.49
N SER A 13 13.08 -10.03 4.31
CA SER A 13 13.86 -8.81 4.09
C SER A 13 13.04 -7.66 3.50
N ASP A 14 11.83 -7.90 3.00
CA ASP A 14 11.10 -6.84 2.32
C ASP A 14 9.58 -7.08 2.34
N VAL A 15 8.87 -6.04 1.89
CA VAL A 15 7.44 -6.11 1.60
C VAL A 15 7.30 -6.26 0.09
N ASP A 16 6.73 -7.37 -0.36
CA ASP A 16 6.49 -7.60 -1.79
C ASP A 16 5.04 -7.29 -2.10
N VAL A 17 4.81 -6.47 -3.11
CA VAL A 17 3.47 -6.08 -3.52
C VAL A 17 3.26 -6.43 -4.99
N GLU A 18 2.22 -7.24 -5.24
CA GLU A 18 1.75 -7.56 -6.59
C GLU A 18 0.36 -7.02 -6.72
N ALA A 19 0.16 -6.12 -7.66
CA ALA A 19 -1.15 -5.51 -7.85
C ALA A 19 -1.47 -5.42 -9.32
N SER A 20 -2.74 -5.58 -9.65
CA SER A 20 -3.21 -5.47 -11.04
C SER A 20 -2.98 -4.07 -11.55
N PHE A 21 -2.65 -3.94 -12.83
CA PHE A 21 -2.57 -2.67 -13.54
C PHE A 21 -1.41 -1.78 -13.10
N MET A 22 -0.40 -2.37 -12.46
CA MET A 22 0.85 -1.67 -12.15
C MET A 22 1.97 -2.70 -12.05
N SER A 23 3.22 -2.24 -12.10
CA SER A 23 4.35 -3.14 -11.94
C SER A 23 4.46 -3.58 -10.48
N ASP A 24 4.84 -4.81 -10.27
CA ASP A 24 5.12 -5.31 -8.93
C ASP A 24 6.28 -4.52 -8.33
N PHE A 25 6.27 -4.39 -7.01
CA PHE A 25 7.37 -3.69 -6.35
C PHE A 25 7.65 -4.31 -4.99
N SER A 26 8.85 -4.04 -4.48
CA SER A 26 9.30 -4.52 -3.17
C SER A 26 9.89 -3.35 -2.41
N ILE A 27 9.67 -3.33 -1.10
CA ILE A 27 10.22 -2.31 -0.21
C ILE A 27 11.04 -3.02 0.85
N GLU A 28 12.36 -2.80 0.85
CA GLU A 28 13.22 -3.43 1.85
C GLU A 28 12.96 -2.80 3.21
N TYR A 29 12.93 -3.61 4.24
CA TYR A 29 12.68 -3.11 5.60
C TYR A 29 13.67 -2.02 6.00
N THR A 30 14.91 -2.13 5.54
CA THR A 30 15.94 -1.14 5.87
C THR A 30 15.70 0.22 5.24
N ASP A 31 14.84 0.29 4.20
CA ASP A 31 14.52 1.56 3.56
C ASP A 31 13.33 2.24 4.21
N ILE A 32 12.60 1.57 5.09
CA ILE A 32 11.38 2.11 5.69
C ILE A 32 11.76 3.00 6.85
N THR A 33 11.30 4.26 6.81
CA THR A 33 11.56 5.19 7.91
C THR A 33 10.48 5.09 8.99
N TYR A 34 9.22 4.94 8.61
CA TYR A 34 8.13 4.66 9.55
C TYR A 34 6.89 4.22 8.78
N ILE A 35 5.91 3.70 9.52
CA ILE A 35 4.64 3.25 8.93
C ILE A 35 3.48 3.80 9.74
N GLU A 36 2.29 3.88 9.11
CA GLU A 36 1.07 4.32 9.76
C GLU A 36 -0.07 3.38 9.35
N LEU A 37 -0.98 3.13 10.29
CA LEU A 37 -2.24 2.47 9.96
C LEU A 37 -3.31 3.54 9.91
N ARG A 38 -3.98 3.69 8.77
CA ARG A 38 -4.93 4.78 8.59
C ARG A 38 -6.24 4.28 8.00
N ASN A 39 -7.32 4.95 8.30
CA ASN A 39 -8.61 4.70 7.66
C ASN A 39 -9.28 5.99 7.19
N ASP A 40 -8.52 7.09 7.16
CA ASP A 40 -9.05 8.40 6.84
C ASP A 40 -8.29 9.05 5.67
N LEU A 41 -7.52 8.28 4.91
CA LEU A 41 -6.65 8.82 3.89
C LEU A 41 -7.44 9.20 2.65
N ASP A 42 -7.21 10.43 2.18
CA ASP A 42 -7.70 10.84 0.87
C ASP A 42 -6.68 10.37 -0.17
N TYR A 43 -7.10 9.47 -1.04
CA TYR A 43 -6.19 8.91 -2.03
C TYR A 43 -5.88 9.90 -3.17
N GLY A 44 -6.71 10.92 -3.36
CA GLY A 44 -6.44 11.93 -4.37
C GLY A 44 -6.82 11.49 -5.77
N LYS A 45 -5.98 11.84 -6.75
CA LYS A 45 -6.29 11.61 -8.15
C LYS A 45 -5.29 10.64 -8.75
N ARG A 46 -5.80 9.79 -9.65
CA ARG A 46 -4.95 8.87 -10.38
C ARG A 46 -4.10 9.60 -11.41
N VAL A 47 -2.81 9.34 -11.38
CA VAL A 47 -1.89 9.81 -12.41
C VAL A 47 -1.74 8.75 -13.48
N ILE A 48 -1.47 7.49 -13.07
CA ILE A 48 -1.41 6.36 -13.98
C ILE A 48 -1.76 5.11 -13.19
N GLY A 49 -2.42 4.16 -13.82
CA GLY A 49 -2.85 2.93 -13.18
C GLY A 49 -4.33 2.73 -13.33
N ALA A 50 -4.98 2.16 -12.30
CA ALA A 50 -6.39 1.83 -12.35
C ALA A 50 -7.13 2.40 -11.15
N ALA A 51 -8.37 2.83 -11.40
CA ALA A 51 -9.31 3.23 -10.36
C ALA A 51 -10.65 2.67 -10.79
N ASN A 52 -10.96 1.45 -10.37
CA ASN A 52 -12.22 0.80 -10.75
C ASN A 52 -13.03 0.51 -9.47
N SER A 53 -14.05 -0.30 -9.58
CA SER A 53 -14.94 -0.57 -8.45
C SER A 53 -14.29 -1.46 -7.39
N LYS A 54 -13.15 -2.08 -7.69
CA LYS A 54 -12.53 -3.02 -6.78
C LYS A 54 -11.19 -2.56 -6.24
N VAL A 55 -10.34 -1.95 -7.07
CA VAL A 55 -8.98 -1.59 -6.66
C VAL A 55 -8.63 -0.19 -7.10
N LEU A 56 -7.69 0.41 -6.36
CA LEU A 56 -6.98 1.62 -6.76
C LEU A 56 -5.51 1.25 -6.79
N THR A 57 -4.89 1.30 -7.96
CA THR A 57 -3.50 0.87 -8.12
C THR A 57 -2.76 1.81 -9.06
N GLY A 58 -1.47 2.02 -8.76
CA GLY A 58 -0.58 2.80 -9.63
C GLY A 58 -0.01 4.00 -8.92
N THR A 59 0.21 5.08 -9.66
CA THR A 59 0.68 6.33 -9.12
C THR A 59 -0.50 7.27 -8.95
N PHE A 60 -0.66 7.78 -7.73
CA PHE A 60 -1.70 8.73 -7.38
C PHE A 60 -1.05 9.99 -6.85
N ASN A 61 -1.84 11.05 -6.76
CA ASN A 61 -1.38 12.33 -6.26
C ASN A 61 -2.42 12.86 -5.28
N ASN A 62 -2.00 13.10 -4.05
CA ASN A 62 -2.87 13.74 -3.07
C ASN A 62 -2.15 14.92 -2.42
N ASP A 63 -2.89 15.68 -1.59
CA ASP A 63 -2.33 16.86 -0.96
C ASP A 63 -1.32 16.51 0.12
N GLU A 64 -1.46 15.35 0.74
CA GLU A 64 -0.60 14.98 1.87
C GLU A 64 0.78 14.51 1.41
N PHE A 65 0.85 13.72 0.34
CA PHE A 65 2.10 13.09 -0.08
C PHE A 65 2.64 13.59 -1.42
N GLY A 66 1.83 14.30 -2.20
CA GLY A 66 2.14 14.53 -3.60
C GLY A 66 1.97 13.23 -4.37
N LYS A 67 2.84 12.93 -5.30
CA LYS A 67 2.79 11.67 -6.03
C LYS A 67 3.30 10.54 -5.16
N TYR A 68 2.57 9.44 -5.15
CA TYR A 68 2.91 8.27 -4.33
C TYR A 68 2.39 7.01 -5.02
N ARG A 69 2.81 5.84 -4.51
CA ARG A 69 2.39 4.56 -5.07
C ARG A 69 1.27 3.99 -4.23
N LEU A 70 0.21 3.55 -4.89
CA LEU A 70 -1.01 3.11 -4.23
C LEU A 70 -1.40 1.73 -4.75
N ALA A 71 -1.72 0.81 -3.84
CA ALA A 71 -2.21 -0.52 -4.19
C ALA A 71 -3.15 -0.97 -3.08
N VAL A 72 -4.44 -0.64 -3.22
CA VAL A 72 -5.43 -0.93 -2.19
C VAL A 72 -6.69 -1.53 -2.78
N ASN A 73 -7.36 -2.33 -1.95
CA ASN A 73 -8.71 -2.81 -2.21
C ASN A 73 -9.69 -1.74 -1.70
N LYS A 74 -10.57 -1.28 -2.57
CA LYS A 74 -11.47 -0.17 -2.23
C LYS A 74 -12.44 -0.49 -1.12
N SER A 75 -12.83 -1.75 -0.98
CA SER A 75 -13.81 -2.14 0.03
C SER A 75 -13.23 -2.19 1.43
N VAL A 76 -11.91 -2.08 1.58
CA VAL A 76 -11.24 -2.15 2.88
C VAL A 76 -10.86 -0.74 3.30
N PRO A 77 -11.45 -0.22 4.40
CA PRO A 77 -11.18 1.17 4.79
C PRO A 77 -9.79 1.40 5.34
N GLU A 78 -9.18 0.38 5.95
CA GLU A 78 -7.85 0.53 6.51
C GLU A 78 -6.79 0.42 5.44
N CYS A 79 -5.70 1.16 5.60
CA CYS A 79 -4.52 1.02 4.77
C CYS A 79 -3.27 1.24 5.60
N VAL A 80 -2.16 0.73 5.09
CA VAL A 80 -0.86 0.91 5.72
C VAL A 80 -0.06 1.85 4.84
N VAL A 81 0.38 2.96 5.43
CA VAL A 81 1.20 3.96 4.75
C VAL A 81 2.65 3.65 5.11
N ILE A 82 3.47 3.41 4.10
CA ILE A 82 4.87 3.03 4.29
C ILE A 82 5.73 4.17 3.75
N HIS A 83 6.47 4.81 4.66
CA HIS A 83 7.31 5.95 4.31
C HIS A 83 8.76 5.49 4.13
N THR A 84 9.35 5.89 3.00
CA THR A 84 10.79 5.73 2.78
C THR A 84 11.37 7.11 2.51
N ALA A 85 12.69 7.19 2.34
CA ALA A 85 13.33 8.48 2.08
C ALA A 85 12.87 9.08 0.75
N ASP A 86 12.57 8.21 -0.24
CA ASP A 86 12.32 8.68 -1.59
C ASP A 86 10.86 8.58 -2.00
N GLU A 87 10.06 7.77 -1.34
CA GLU A 87 8.74 7.45 -1.85
C GLU A 87 7.80 7.12 -0.71
N VAL A 88 6.51 7.32 -0.94
CA VAL A 88 5.46 6.87 -0.03
C VAL A 88 4.66 5.80 -0.76
N TYR A 89 4.37 4.71 -0.05
CA TYR A 89 3.59 3.59 -0.58
C TYR A 89 2.38 3.40 0.33
N VAL A 90 1.22 3.13 -0.25
CA VAL A 90 0.00 2.87 0.51
C VAL A 90 -0.58 1.56 0.01
N VAL A 91 -0.74 0.61 0.91
CA VAL A 91 -1.21 -0.73 0.56
C VAL A 91 -2.22 -1.21 1.59
N ASN A 92 -3.01 -2.20 1.21
CA ASN A 92 -3.81 -2.93 2.19
C ASN A 92 -3.99 -4.37 1.72
N CYS A 93 -4.65 -5.17 2.56
CA CYS A 93 -4.98 -6.56 2.24
C CYS A 93 -6.45 -6.62 1.83
N ASP A 94 -6.96 -7.84 1.60
CA ASP A 94 -8.31 -8.03 1.07
C ASP A 94 -9.40 -7.93 2.13
N ASN A 95 -9.03 -7.73 3.41
CA ASN A 95 -9.99 -7.42 4.46
C ASN A 95 -9.31 -6.62 5.56
N SER A 96 -10.13 -6.05 6.46
CA SER A 96 -9.64 -5.19 7.53
C SER A 96 -8.74 -5.94 8.50
N GLU A 97 -9.14 -7.14 8.87
CA GLU A 97 -8.38 -7.93 9.85
C GLU A 97 -6.98 -8.25 9.35
N SER A 98 -6.86 -8.66 8.09
CA SER A 98 -5.56 -8.97 7.50
C SER A 98 -4.72 -7.73 7.36
N THR A 99 -5.32 -6.59 7.07
CA THR A 99 -4.60 -5.32 6.94
C THR A 99 -3.99 -4.91 8.29
N VAL A 100 -4.78 -5.00 9.36
CA VAL A 100 -4.28 -4.67 10.71
C VAL A 100 -3.18 -5.65 11.11
N ARG A 101 -3.36 -6.94 10.82
CA ARG A 101 -2.37 -7.95 11.14
C ARG A 101 -1.06 -7.68 10.39
N MET A 102 -1.15 -7.31 9.12
CA MET A 102 0.02 -6.98 8.32
C MET A 102 0.75 -5.78 8.90
N TYR A 103 0.02 -4.75 9.34
CA TYR A 103 0.62 -3.59 9.97
C TYR A 103 1.38 -3.99 11.25
N ASN A 104 0.76 -4.79 12.09
CA ASN A 104 1.39 -5.21 13.35
C ASN A 104 2.62 -6.07 13.09
N GLU A 105 2.56 -6.95 12.11
CA GLU A 105 3.70 -7.78 11.75
C GLU A 105 4.83 -6.92 11.17
N LEU A 106 4.50 -5.96 10.33
CA LEU A 106 5.49 -5.08 9.72
C LEU A 106 6.20 -4.25 10.81
N LEU A 107 5.48 -3.81 11.84
CA LEU A 107 6.10 -3.10 12.95
C LEU A 107 7.21 -3.92 13.58
N THR A 108 7.01 -5.25 13.73
CA THR A 108 8.05 -6.09 14.34
C THR A 108 9.27 -6.23 13.44
N LYS A 109 9.09 -6.09 12.12
CA LYS A 109 10.19 -6.26 11.16
C LYS A 109 11.07 -5.03 11.07
N ILE A 110 10.53 -3.85 11.33
CA ILE A 110 11.27 -2.59 11.19
C ILE A 110 11.72 -2.00 12.52
N THR A 111 11.24 -2.53 13.65
CA THR A 111 11.66 -2.08 14.97
C THR A 111 12.95 -2.77 15.34
N PRO A 112 14.00 -2.03 15.77
CA PRO A 112 15.29 -2.65 16.14
C PRO A 112 15.17 -3.54 17.38
#